data_7cabfd238d5c0df33d99f5fc103cca8e
#
_entry.id   7cabfd238d5c0df33d99f5fc103cca8e
#
_cell.length_a   1.000
_cell.length_b   1.000
_cell.length_c   1.000
_cell.angle_alpha   90.00
_cell.angle_beta   90.00
_cell.angle_gamma   90.00
#
_symmetry.space_group_name_H-M   'P 1'
#
loop_
_entity.id
_entity.type
_entity.pdbx_description
1 polymer ?
#
loop_
_entity_poly.entity_id
_entity_poly.type
_entity_poly.pdbx_seq_one_letter_code
_entity_poly.pdbx_strand_id
1 'polypeptide(L)'
;MSTTSGRKFAEAGANPVVAIGFANADAITRLADEFPKTNFVIIDMVVDLPNVQSLVFKEDEGSYLVGMLAAMASKSGKVGFVGGMDIPLISKFLCGYEQGARHAVPRIELISSMTGATPAAWTDPARGAELTKAQVAQGVDVVFAAAGTTGLGIMQAAKDAGKLSIGVD
;
A
#
# COMPACT_ATOMS: atom_id res chain seq x y z
N MET A 1 11.39 11.28 0.04
CA MET A 1 12.37 12.42 -0.10
C MET A 1 12.33 13.22 1.19
N SER A 2 13.46 13.68 1.74
CA SER A 2 13.41 14.64 2.86
C SER A 2 13.18 16.05 2.33
N THR A 3 12.57 16.93 3.14
CA THR A 3 12.42 18.37 2.77
C THR A 3 13.76 18.98 2.37
N THR A 4 14.87 18.59 3.04
CA THR A 4 16.23 19.04 2.73
C THR A 4 16.68 18.62 1.32
N SER A 5 16.39 17.39 0.89
CA SER A 5 16.76 16.92 -0.45
C SER A 5 15.95 17.62 -1.54
N GLY A 6 14.62 17.76 -1.34
CA GLY A 6 13.75 18.47 -2.26
C GLY A 6 14.14 19.93 -2.46
N ARG A 7 14.50 20.61 -1.36
CA ARG A 7 15.01 21.99 -1.37
C ARG A 7 16.25 22.14 -2.24
N LYS A 8 17.25 21.28 -2.06
CA LYS A 8 18.48 21.30 -2.87
C LYS A 8 18.21 21.20 -4.38
N PHE A 9 17.23 20.37 -4.77
CA PHE A 9 16.87 20.26 -6.18
C PHE A 9 16.20 21.53 -6.70
N ALA A 10 15.28 22.13 -5.92
CA ALA A 10 14.63 23.38 -6.29
C ALA A 10 15.64 24.55 -6.38
N GLU A 11 16.54 24.69 -5.41
CA GLU A 11 17.63 25.69 -5.39
C GLU A 11 18.61 25.50 -6.57
N ALA A 12 18.85 24.26 -6.98
CA ALA A 12 19.66 23.94 -8.15
C ALA A 12 18.94 24.18 -9.50
N GLY A 13 17.69 24.66 -9.48
CA GLY A 13 16.90 24.97 -10.66
C GLY A 13 16.22 23.76 -11.32
N ALA A 14 16.10 22.63 -10.62
CA ALA A 14 15.33 21.50 -11.12
C ALA A 14 13.84 21.89 -11.25
N ASN A 15 13.25 21.60 -12.41
CA ASN A 15 11.86 21.89 -12.70
C ASN A 15 11.32 20.91 -13.77
N PRO A 16 10.47 19.93 -13.42
CA PRO A 16 9.88 19.71 -12.08
C PRO A 16 10.81 19.02 -11.08
N VAL A 17 10.45 19.13 -9.78
CA VAL A 17 10.97 18.30 -8.70
C VAL A 17 9.95 17.20 -8.43
N VAL A 18 10.35 15.93 -8.55
CA VAL A 18 9.46 14.76 -8.40
C VAL A 18 9.65 14.09 -7.05
N ALA A 19 8.57 13.87 -6.32
CA ALA A 19 8.52 13.10 -5.08
C ALA A 19 7.65 11.85 -5.26
N ILE A 20 8.17 10.69 -4.86
CA ILE A 20 7.48 9.40 -4.98
C ILE A 20 7.03 8.97 -3.59
N GLY A 21 5.73 8.67 -3.47
CA GLY A 21 5.10 8.15 -2.26
C GLY A 21 4.42 9.21 -1.39
N PHE A 22 3.31 8.81 -0.79
CA PHE A 22 2.41 9.65 0.02
C PHE A 22 3.11 10.34 1.21
N ALA A 23 4.15 9.72 1.77
CA ALA A 23 4.88 10.26 2.92
C ALA A 23 5.62 11.58 2.64
N ASN A 24 5.69 12.00 1.36
CA ASN A 24 6.33 13.25 0.96
C ASN A 24 5.35 14.44 0.92
N ALA A 25 4.06 14.26 1.20
CA ALA A 25 3.04 15.30 1.06
C ALA A 25 3.40 16.58 1.82
N ASP A 26 3.71 16.47 3.12
CA ASP A 26 4.08 17.65 3.93
C ASP A 26 5.33 18.35 3.42
N ALA A 27 6.31 17.58 2.93
CA ALA A 27 7.54 18.14 2.38
C ALA A 27 7.27 18.91 1.08
N ILE A 28 6.47 18.34 0.18
CA ILE A 28 6.07 18.97 -1.09
C ILE A 28 5.23 20.22 -0.83
N THR A 29 4.25 20.16 0.09
CA THR A 29 3.43 21.32 0.45
C THR A 29 4.30 22.53 0.85
N ARG A 30 5.24 22.31 1.79
CA ARG A 30 6.14 23.38 2.24
C ARG A 30 7.06 23.90 1.14
N LEU A 31 7.60 23.01 0.31
CA LEU A 31 8.49 23.40 -0.78
C LEU A 31 7.75 24.14 -1.90
N ALA A 32 6.52 23.75 -2.20
CA ALA A 32 5.69 24.42 -3.21
C ALA A 32 5.36 25.86 -2.81
N ASP A 33 5.07 26.10 -1.53
CA ASP A 33 4.87 27.46 -1.00
C ASP A 33 6.15 28.30 -1.03
N GLU A 34 7.29 27.68 -0.73
CA GLU A 34 8.58 28.37 -0.68
C GLU A 34 9.17 28.66 -2.07
N PHE A 35 8.90 27.78 -3.04
CA PHE A 35 9.38 27.90 -4.43
C PHE A 35 8.22 28.02 -5.43
N PRO A 36 7.47 29.13 -5.45
CA PRO A 36 6.24 29.26 -6.23
C PRO A 36 6.45 29.22 -7.76
N LYS A 37 7.69 29.35 -8.24
CA LYS A 37 8.06 29.27 -9.66
C LYS A 37 8.56 27.87 -10.07
N THR A 38 8.73 26.96 -9.12
CA THR A 38 9.15 25.58 -9.37
C THR A 38 7.91 24.70 -9.42
N ASN A 39 7.79 23.86 -10.43
CA ASN A 39 6.75 22.83 -10.48
C ASN A 39 7.19 21.61 -9.69
N PHE A 40 6.26 21.05 -8.96
CA PHE A 40 6.45 19.81 -8.20
C PHE A 40 5.52 18.73 -8.72
N VAL A 41 5.95 17.48 -8.61
CA VAL A 41 5.11 16.30 -8.87
C VAL A 41 5.15 15.43 -7.64
N ILE A 42 3.98 14.97 -7.18
CA ILE A 42 3.87 13.97 -6.13
C ILE A 42 3.11 12.76 -6.66
N ILE A 43 3.60 11.56 -6.33
CA ILE A 43 2.98 10.28 -6.69
C ILE A 43 2.39 9.65 -5.44
N ASP A 44 1.22 9.03 -5.56
CA ASP A 44 0.43 8.34 -4.51
C ASP A 44 -0.17 9.26 -3.44
N MET A 45 -0.28 10.56 -3.72
CA MET A 45 -0.94 11.50 -2.81
C MET A 45 -1.49 12.70 -3.58
N VAL A 46 -2.54 13.30 -3.05
CA VAL A 46 -3.07 14.58 -3.57
C VAL A 46 -2.57 15.72 -2.69
N VAL A 47 -1.92 16.71 -3.32
CA VAL A 47 -1.56 18.00 -2.74
C VAL A 47 -2.17 19.08 -3.64
N ASP A 48 -3.15 19.80 -3.13
CA ASP A 48 -3.92 20.80 -3.87
C ASP A 48 -3.23 22.18 -3.79
N LEU A 49 -2.21 22.37 -4.62
CA LEU A 49 -1.47 23.63 -4.79
C LEU A 49 -1.24 23.90 -6.27
N PRO A 50 -1.20 25.19 -6.70
CA PRO A 50 -1.19 25.57 -8.12
C PRO A 50 0.06 25.12 -8.89
N ASN A 51 1.17 24.89 -8.19
CA ASN A 51 2.44 24.42 -8.75
C ASN A 51 2.76 22.97 -8.38
N VAL A 52 1.76 22.17 -7.95
CA VAL A 52 1.90 20.75 -7.67
C VAL A 52 1.00 19.92 -8.57
N GLN A 53 1.60 19.01 -9.33
CA GLN A 53 0.89 17.98 -10.07
C GLN A 53 0.84 16.71 -9.22
N SER A 54 -0.35 16.30 -8.83
CA SER A 54 -0.59 15.05 -8.12
C SER A 54 -0.90 13.91 -9.11
N LEU A 55 -0.23 12.78 -8.96
CA LEU A 55 -0.45 11.56 -9.73
C LEU A 55 -0.92 10.47 -8.79
N VAL A 56 -2.14 10.01 -9.01
CA VAL A 56 -2.77 8.92 -8.24
C VAL A 56 -3.20 7.80 -9.18
N PHE A 57 -3.30 6.60 -8.65
CA PHE A 57 -3.72 5.42 -9.39
C PHE A 57 -5.10 4.96 -8.92
N LYS A 58 -5.66 3.99 -9.62
CA LYS A 58 -6.91 3.33 -9.27
C LYS A 58 -6.61 2.02 -8.53
N GLU A 59 -6.11 2.17 -7.32
CA GLU A 59 -5.66 1.06 -6.48
C GLU A 59 -6.80 0.07 -6.18
N ASP A 60 -8.01 0.59 -6.06
CA ASP A 60 -9.24 -0.16 -5.87
C ASP A 60 -9.55 -1.06 -7.08
N GLU A 61 -9.40 -0.56 -8.32
CA GLU A 61 -9.64 -1.36 -9.53
C GLU A 61 -8.62 -2.50 -9.66
N GLY A 62 -7.31 -2.21 -9.46
CA GLY A 62 -6.26 -3.23 -9.47
C GLY A 62 -6.48 -4.27 -8.38
N SER A 63 -6.79 -3.81 -7.16
CA SER A 63 -7.04 -4.70 -6.01
C SER A 63 -8.31 -5.54 -6.18
N TYR A 64 -9.32 -5.03 -6.89
CA TYR A 64 -10.51 -5.80 -7.24
C TYR A 64 -10.15 -7.05 -8.08
N LEU A 65 -9.32 -6.88 -9.10
CA LEU A 65 -8.84 -8.01 -9.91
C LEU A 65 -7.99 -8.99 -9.08
N VAL A 66 -7.16 -8.47 -8.20
CA VAL A 66 -6.38 -9.29 -7.25
C VAL A 66 -7.29 -10.07 -6.30
N GLY A 67 -8.37 -9.44 -5.81
CA GLY A 67 -9.36 -10.09 -4.97
C GLY A 67 -10.08 -11.24 -5.68
N MET A 68 -10.48 -11.02 -6.93
CA MET A 68 -11.07 -12.09 -7.76
C MET A 68 -10.12 -13.28 -7.91
N LEU A 69 -8.85 -12.98 -8.26
CA LEU A 69 -7.83 -14.02 -8.41
C LEU A 69 -7.59 -14.80 -7.12
N ALA A 70 -7.48 -14.10 -5.99
CA ALA A 70 -7.27 -14.73 -4.68
C ALA A 70 -8.43 -15.66 -4.30
N ALA A 71 -9.66 -15.19 -4.48
CA ALA A 71 -10.85 -15.99 -4.16
C ALA A 71 -10.96 -17.23 -5.06
N MET A 72 -10.64 -17.11 -6.35
CA MET A 72 -10.65 -18.24 -7.29
C MET A 72 -9.53 -19.25 -7.00
N ALA A 73 -8.39 -18.80 -6.48
CA ALA A 73 -7.26 -19.66 -6.11
C ALA A 73 -7.42 -20.32 -4.74
N SER A 74 -8.22 -19.73 -3.86
CA SER A 74 -8.44 -20.24 -2.51
C SER A 74 -9.17 -21.60 -2.55
N LYS A 75 -8.66 -22.54 -1.75
CA LYS A 75 -9.28 -23.87 -1.53
C LYS A 75 -10.03 -23.93 -0.21
N SER A 76 -9.67 -23.08 0.73
CA SER A 76 -10.30 -23.01 2.04
C SER A 76 -11.56 -22.14 2.07
N GLY A 77 -11.77 -21.31 1.05
CA GLY A 77 -12.80 -20.28 1.05
C GLY A 77 -12.47 -19.09 1.95
N LYS A 78 -11.20 -18.94 2.36
CA LYS A 78 -10.72 -17.85 3.23
C LYS A 78 -9.49 -17.18 2.62
N VAL A 79 -9.58 -15.87 2.45
CA VAL A 79 -8.47 -15.04 1.95
C VAL A 79 -8.06 -14.01 2.99
N GLY A 80 -6.80 -13.64 2.98
CA GLY A 80 -6.21 -12.68 3.92
C GLY A 80 -5.80 -11.38 3.25
N PHE A 81 -5.84 -10.31 4.02
CA PHE A 81 -5.24 -9.03 3.67
C PHE A 81 -4.37 -8.56 4.83
N VAL A 82 -3.14 -8.17 4.55
CA VAL A 82 -2.28 -7.52 5.54
C VAL A 82 -1.80 -6.20 4.97
N GLY A 83 -2.33 -5.11 5.52
CA GLY A 83 -1.97 -3.74 5.19
C GLY A 83 -0.92 -3.15 6.13
N GLY A 84 -0.26 -2.09 5.69
CA GLY A 84 0.64 -1.30 6.53
C GLY A 84 -0.12 -0.49 7.58
N MET A 85 -0.26 0.81 7.37
CA MET A 85 -1.08 1.68 8.21
C MET A 85 -2.53 1.71 7.72
N ASP A 86 -3.48 1.92 8.65
CA ASP A 86 -4.88 2.22 8.30
C ASP A 86 -5.00 3.68 7.83
N ILE A 87 -4.76 3.88 6.55
CA ILE A 87 -4.86 5.18 5.87
C ILE A 87 -5.72 5.04 4.62
N PRO A 88 -6.30 6.15 4.08
CA PRO A 88 -7.19 6.09 2.93
C PRO A 88 -6.65 5.34 1.72
N LEU A 89 -5.34 5.42 1.45
CA LEU A 89 -4.68 4.68 0.39
C LEU A 89 -4.81 3.16 0.59
N ILE A 90 -4.50 2.66 1.79
CA ILE A 90 -4.56 1.23 2.10
C ILE A 90 -6.02 0.73 2.20
N SER A 91 -6.93 1.58 2.65
CA SER A 91 -8.36 1.27 2.66
C SER A 91 -8.91 1.06 1.24
N LYS A 92 -8.39 1.76 0.21
CA LYS A 92 -8.75 1.51 -1.19
C LYS A 92 -8.31 0.12 -1.65
N PHE A 93 -7.06 -0.28 -1.33
CA PHE A 93 -6.57 -1.63 -1.62
C PHE A 93 -7.46 -2.70 -0.98
N LEU A 94 -7.77 -2.56 0.31
CA LEU A 94 -8.63 -3.49 1.03
C LEU A 94 -10.04 -3.55 0.44
N CYS A 95 -10.65 -2.40 0.18
CA CYS A 95 -12.00 -2.29 -0.35
C CYS A 95 -12.12 -2.97 -1.73
N GLY A 96 -11.19 -2.66 -2.64
CA GLY A 96 -11.13 -3.30 -3.96
C GLY A 96 -10.96 -4.81 -3.84
N TYR A 97 -10.02 -5.26 -3.02
CA TYR A 97 -9.73 -6.67 -2.78
C TYR A 97 -10.95 -7.43 -2.25
N GLU A 98 -11.63 -6.88 -1.24
CA GLU A 98 -12.83 -7.49 -0.66
C GLU A 98 -13.96 -7.60 -1.70
N GLN A 99 -14.25 -6.52 -2.42
CA GLN A 99 -15.31 -6.51 -3.42
C GLN A 99 -15.02 -7.49 -4.55
N GLY A 100 -13.79 -7.54 -5.05
CA GLY A 100 -13.37 -8.48 -6.08
C GLY A 100 -13.47 -9.94 -5.62
N ALA A 101 -13.02 -10.23 -4.40
CA ALA A 101 -13.10 -11.57 -3.82
C ALA A 101 -14.55 -12.03 -3.67
N ARG A 102 -15.43 -11.18 -3.14
CA ARG A 102 -16.86 -11.48 -3.00
C ARG A 102 -17.60 -11.56 -4.34
N HIS A 103 -17.16 -10.80 -5.35
CA HIS A 103 -17.71 -10.91 -6.69
C HIS A 103 -17.44 -12.29 -7.30
N ALA A 104 -16.20 -12.78 -7.20
CA ALA A 104 -15.82 -14.08 -7.75
C ALA A 104 -16.40 -15.25 -6.92
N VAL A 105 -16.38 -15.13 -5.60
CA VAL A 105 -16.87 -16.17 -4.67
C VAL A 105 -17.71 -15.50 -3.57
N PRO A 106 -19.06 -15.43 -3.73
CA PRO A 106 -19.92 -14.67 -2.82
C PRO A 106 -19.86 -15.03 -1.34
N ARG A 107 -19.40 -16.24 -1.01
CA ARG A 107 -19.28 -16.73 0.37
C ARG A 107 -17.84 -16.71 0.89
N ILE A 108 -16.92 -16.08 0.17
CA ILE A 108 -15.53 -15.99 0.61
C ILE A 108 -15.44 -15.26 1.95
N GLU A 109 -14.66 -15.77 2.86
CA GLU A 109 -14.34 -15.11 4.11
C GLU A 109 -13.05 -14.31 3.95
N LEU A 110 -13.08 -13.01 4.29
CA LEU A 110 -11.92 -12.14 4.31
C LEU A 110 -11.48 -11.87 5.74
N ILE A 111 -10.21 -12.10 6.03
CA ILE A 111 -9.56 -11.71 7.29
C ILE A 111 -8.55 -10.62 7.00
N SER A 112 -8.76 -9.43 7.54
CA SER A 112 -7.86 -8.28 7.34
C SER A 112 -7.13 -7.89 8.62
N SER A 113 -5.90 -7.42 8.48
CA SER A 113 -5.08 -6.93 9.58
C SER A 113 -4.22 -5.77 9.12
N MET A 114 -3.94 -4.80 10.01
CA MET A 114 -2.96 -3.75 9.77
C MET A 114 -1.72 -3.98 10.64
N THR A 115 -0.55 -3.69 10.12
CA THR A 115 0.71 -3.95 10.82
C THR A 115 0.99 -2.94 11.92
N GLY A 116 0.41 -1.73 11.83
CA GLY A 116 0.54 -0.70 12.85
C GLY A 116 -0.14 0.61 12.49
N ALA A 117 0.00 1.60 13.37
CA ALA A 117 -0.57 2.94 13.22
C ALA A 117 0.50 4.04 13.01
N THR A 118 1.77 3.66 12.90
CA THR A 118 2.90 4.58 12.68
C THR A 118 3.70 4.19 11.45
N PRO A 119 4.58 5.06 10.93
CA PRO A 119 5.42 4.73 9.77
C PRO A 119 6.28 3.48 9.92
N ALA A 120 6.57 3.02 11.15
CA ALA A 120 7.26 1.75 11.40
C ALA A 120 6.50 0.53 10.81
N ALA A 121 5.18 0.64 10.63
CA ALA A 121 4.34 -0.38 9.99
C ALA A 121 4.82 -0.80 8.59
N TRP A 122 5.56 0.06 7.89
CA TRP A 122 6.08 -0.21 6.55
C TRP A 122 7.41 -0.96 6.52
N THR A 123 8.07 -1.11 7.68
CA THR A 123 9.44 -1.64 7.78
C THR A 123 9.59 -2.68 8.90
N ASP A 124 8.54 -3.42 9.21
CA ASP A 124 8.51 -4.46 10.24
C ASP A 124 8.11 -5.85 9.67
N PRO A 125 9.03 -6.55 8.97
CA PRO A 125 8.75 -7.88 8.44
C PRO A 125 8.38 -8.90 9.51
N ALA A 126 8.89 -8.75 10.75
CA ALA A 126 8.56 -9.66 11.85
C ALA A 126 7.07 -9.57 12.20
N ARG A 127 6.54 -8.35 12.31
CA ARG A 127 5.12 -8.11 12.55
C ARG A 127 4.26 -8.63 11.39
N GLY A 128 4.69 -8.42 10.15
CA GLY A 128 4.02 -8.96 8.98
C GLY A 128 3.91 -10.50 9.03
N ALA A 129 5.00 -11.17 9.39
CA ALA A 129 5.02 -12.62 9.54
C ALA A 129 4.11 -13.13 10.66
N GLU A 130 4.07 -12.46 11.81
CA GLU A 130 3.17 -12.81 12.92
C GLU A 130 1.70 -12.76 12.52
N LEU A 131 1.28 -11.65 11.88
CA LEU A 131 -0.11 -11.49 11.44
C LEU A 131 -0.49 -12.53 10.39
N THR A 132 0.42 -12.83 9.46
CA THR A 132 0.20 -13.85 8.45
C THR A 132 0.04 -15.23 9.07
N LYS A 133 0.89 -15.61 10.02
CA LYS A 133 0.76 -16.89 10.75
C LYS A 133 -0.58 -16.98 11.48
N ALA A 134 -1.02 -15.88 12.10
CA ALA A 134 -2.32 -15.83 12.78
C ALA A 134 -3.49 -16.00 11.79
N GLN A 135 -3.44 -15.40 10.61
CA GLN A 135 -4.45 -15.58 9.56
C GLN A 135 -4.44 -17.01 9.01
N VAL A 136 -3.26 -17.58 8.76
CA VAL A 136 -3.11 -18.97 8.29
C VAL A 136 -3.68 -19.96 9.34
N ALA A 137 -3.46 -19.71 10.62
CA ALA A 137 -4.04 -20.52 11.70
C ALA A 137 -5.58 -20.45 11.73
N GLN A 138 -6.18 -19.38 11.20
CA GLN A 138 -7.63 -19.24 11.01
C GLN A 138 -8.14 -19.85 9.69
N GLY A 139 -7.24 -20.43 8.90
CA GLY A 139 -7.57 -21.15 7.68
C GLY A 139 -7.37 -20.35 6.39
N VAL A 140 -6.78 -19.14 6.44
CA VAL A 140 -6.42 -18.38 5.25
C VAL A 140 -5.40 -19.15 4.43
N ASP A 141 -5.59 -19.23 3.11
CA ASP A 141 -4.69 -19.92 2.20
C ASP A 141 -4.16 -19.05 1.05
N VAL A 142 -4.67 -17.82 0.90
CA VAL A 142 -4.14 -16.79 0.01
C VAL A 142 -4.08 -15.46 0.78
N VAL A 143 -2.92 -14.82 0.84
CA VAL A 143 -2.73 -13.53 1.54
C VAL A 143 -2.29 -12.45 0.56
N PHE A 144 -2.97 -11.31 0.58
CA PHE A 144 -2.54 -10.10 -0.15
C PHE A 144 -1.81 -9.15 0.80
N ALA A 145 -0.58 -8.77 0.44
CA ALA A 145 0.31 -7.93 1.22
C ALA A 145 0.38 -6.52 0.63
N ALA A 146 -0.21 -5.53 1.30
CA ALA A 146 -0.12 -4.10 0.95
C ALA A 146 0.58 -3.33 2.09
N ALA A 147 1.85 -3.64 2.35
CA ALA A 147 2.55 -3.23 3.57
C ALA A 147 4.03 -2.81 3.35
N GLY A 148 4.41 -2.42 2.13
CA GLY A 148 5.79 -2.04 1.82
C GLY A 148 6.79 -3.14 2.18
N THR A 149 7.95 -2.80 2.76
CA THR A 149 8.99 -3.77 3.13
C THR A 149 8.53 -4.82 4.14
N THR A 150 7.52 -4.51 4.96
CA THR A 150 6.85 -5.47 5.86
C THR A 150 6.26 -6.65 5.07
N GLY A 151 5.88 -6.43 3.81
CA GLY A 151 5.39 -7.45 2.89
C GLY A 151 6.34 -8.62 2.70
N LEU A 152 7.66 -8.42 2.83
CA LEU A 152 8.65 -9.50 2.74
C LEU A 152 8.41 -10.58 3.82
N GLY A 153 8.10 -10.15 5.04
CA GLY A 153 7.77 -11.07 6.13
C GLY A 153 6.43 -11.80 5.91
N ILE A 154 5.45 -11.11 5.34
CA ILE A 154 4.14 -11.68 4.99
C ILE A 154 4.32 -12.80 3.95
N MET A 155 5.01 -12.50 2.85
CA MET A 155 5.26 -13.46 1.77
C MET A 155 6.09 -14.66 2.25
N GLN A 156 7.12 -14.42 3.08
CA GLN A 156 7.93 -15.50 3.63
C GLN A 156 7.10 -16.41 4.53
N ALA A 157 6.28 -15.85 5.42
CA ALA A 157 5.43 -16.64 6.32
C ALA A 157 4.37 -17.44 5.56
N ALA A 158 3.78 -16.90 4.50
CA ALA A 158 2.85 -17.62 3.64
C ALA A 158 3.57 -18.79 2.93
N LYS A 159 4.76 -18.55 2.36
CA LYS A 159 5.59 -19.58 1.74
C LYS A 159 5.93 -20.70 2.71
N ASP A 160 6.38 -20.39 3.91
CA ASP A 160 6.77 -21.37 4.95
C ASP A 160 5.57 -22.23 5.37
N ALA A 161 4.37 -21.68 5.32
CA ALA A 161 3.12 -22.39 5.59
C ALA A 161 2.55 -23.15 4.36
N GLY A 162 3.22 -23.11 3.20
CA GLY A 162 2.72 -23.70 1.96
C GLY A 162 1.46 -23.02 1.42
N LYS A 163 1.30 -21.72 1.69
CA LYS A 163 0.18 -20.88 1.26
C LYS A 163 0.58 -19.93 0.15
N LEU A 164 -0.42 -19.40 -0.55
CA LEU A 164 -0.20 -18.41 -1.61
C LEU A 164 -0.11 -17.01 -1.04
N SER A 165 0.67 -16.16 -1.69
CA SER A 165 0.73 -14.73 -1.38
C SER A 165 0.75 -13.89 -2.66
N ILE A 166 0.19 -12.69 -2.57
CA ILE A 166 0.22 -11.67 -3.61
C ILE A 166 0.85 -10.45 -2.95
N GLY A 167 1.82 -9.83 -3.61
CA GLY A 167 2.50 -8.64 -3.14
C GLY A 167 2.10 -7.41 -3.93
N VAL A 168 2.52 -6.26 -3.43
CA VAL A 168 2.64 -4.99 -4.14
C VAL A 168 4.12 -4.66 -4.33
N ASP A 169 4.45 -3.56 -4.95
CA ASP A 169 5.81 -3.04 -5.13
C ASP A 169 6.55 -2.76 -3.78
#